data_19470016a1218c067afc3dbb2826e5e2
#
_entry.id   19470016a1218c067afc3dbb2826e5e2
#
_cell.length_a   1.000
_cell.length_b   1.000
_cell.length_c   1.000
_cell.angle_alpha   90.00
_cell.angle_beta   90.00
_cell.angle_gamma   90.00
#
_symmetry.space_group_name_H-M   'P 1'
#
loop_
_entity.id
_entity.type
_entity.pdbx_description
1 polymer ?
#
loop_
_entity_poly.entity_id
_entity_poly.type
_entity_poly.pdbx_seq_one_letter_code
_entity_poly.pdbx_strand_id
1 'polypeptide(L)'
;MSKEKFERTKPHVNVGTIGHVDHGKTTLTAAITKVMAEQQGGEFKDYADIDNAPEERERGITIATAHVEYESPNRHYAHVDCPGHADYVKNMITGAAQMDGAILVVSAADGPMPQTREHILLSRQVGVPYILVYMNKADQVDDAELLELVEMEIRELLDSYDFPGDDTPIVTGSALKALEGDASDIGVPSIIKLVEEMDKYIPEPERAVDGDFLMPVEDVFSSSGRGTVVTGRVERGVVKVGEELEIVGIKDTLKTTCTGVEMFRKLLDQGQAGDNVGVLLRGTKREEVERGQVLCKPGSIKPHTKFECEVYVLSKDEGGRHTPFFSNYRPQFYFRTTDVTGACDLPEGVEMVMPGDNVKMTVSLIAPIAMEEGLRFAIREGGRTVGAGVVAKIIE
;
A
#
# COMPACT_ATOMS: atom_id res chain seq x y z
N MET A 1 -14.63 -5.51 -29.13
CA MET A 1 -15.47 -6.20 -28.13
C MET A 1 -15.85 -5.17 -27.09
N SER A 2 -17.11 -5.09 -26.67
CA SER A 2 -17.53 -4.24 -25.56
C SER A 2 -16.96 -4.85 -24.27
N LYS A 3 -16.33 -4.03 -23.43
CA LYS A 3 -15.89 -4.47 -22.10
C LYS A 3 -17.11 -4.85 -21.25
N GLU A 4 -16.95 -5.86 -20.43
CA GLU A 4 -17.97 -6.27 -19.46
C GLU A 4 -18.17 -5.18 -18.41
N LYS A 5 -19.37 -5.12 -17.83
CA LYS A 5 -19.70 -4.24 -16.73
C LYS A 5 -19.39 -4.95 -15.41
N PHE A 6 -18.75 -4.23 -14.47
CA PHE A 6 -18.50 -4.73 -13.13
C PHE A 6 -19.81 -4.68 -12.31
N GLU A 7 -20.17 -5.80 -11.71
CA GLU A 7 -21.33 -5.90 -10.79
C GLU A 7 -20.85 -6.01 -9.35
N ARG A 8 -21.33 -5.12 -8.48
CA ARG A 8 -21.02 -5.12 -7.04
C ARG A 8 -21.94 -6.10 -6.31
N THR A 9 -21.56 -7.37 -6.28
CA THR A 9 -22.37 -8.43 -5.65
C THR A 9 -21.95 -8.73 -4.22
N LYS A 10 -20.71 -8.39 -3.85
CA LYS A 10 -20.12 -8.65 -2.53
C LYS A 10 -19.42 -7.40 -1.98
N PRO A 11 -19.27 -7.28 -0.64
CA PRO A 11 -18.43 -6.25 -0.05
C PRO A 11 -17.01 -6.29 -0.61
N HIS A 12 -16.44 -5.10 -0.89
CA HIS A 12 -15.12 -4.95 -1.46
C HIS A 12 -14.09 -4.62 -0.38
N VAL A 13 -12.99 -5.38 -0.32
CA VAL A 13 -11.90 -5.21 0.63
C VAL A 13 -10.57 -5.17 -0.10
N ASN A 14 -9.73 -4.21 0.24
CA ASN A 14 -8.38 -4.09 -0.30
C ASN A 14 -7.38 -4.73 0.65
N VAL A 15 -6.64 -5.70 0.17
CA VAL A 15 -5.58 -6.38 0.92
C VAL A 15 -4.28 -6.36 0.13
N GLY A 16 -3.20 -6.80 0.73
CA GLY A 16 -1.96 -6.97 0.01
C GLY A 16 -0.94 -7.76 0.80
N THR A 17 0.10 -8.21 0.10
CA THR A 17 1.23 -8.94 0.66
C THR A 17 2.39 -8.00 0.96
N ILE A 18 2.91 -8.08 2.16
CA ILE A 18 4.09 -7.37 2.65
C ILE A 18 5.08 -8.36 3.28
N GLY A 19 6.33 -7.97 3.45
CA GLY A 19 7.34 -8.80 4.08
C GLY A 19 8.68 -8.76 3.34
N HIS A 20 9.64 -9.51 3.85
CA HIS A 20 11.01 -9.53 3.33
C HIS A 20 11.08 -10.07 1.89
N VAL A 21 12.13 -9.68 1.16
CA VAL A 21 12.47 -10.27 -0.14
C VAL A 21 12.67 -11.79 0.01
N ASP A 22 12.32 -12.54 -1.02
CA ASP A 22 12.41 -14.01 -1.07
C ASP A 22 11.58 -14.80 -0.04
N HIS A 23 10.73 -14.15 0.77
CA HIS A 23 9.80 -14.85 1.66
C HIS A 23 8.56 -15.43 0.94
N GLY A 24 8.40 -15.16 -0.36
CA GLY A 24 7.37 -15.78 -1.22
C GLY A 24 6.06 -15.02 -1.31
N LYS A 25 6.07 -13.70 -1.24
CA LYS A 25 4.88 -12.83 -1.37
C LYS A 25 4.15 -13.05 -2.69
N THR A 26 4.85 -12.93 -3.81
CA THR A 26 4.30 -13.11 -5.16
C THR A 26 3.83 -14.53 -5.38
N THR A 27 4.56 -15.53 -4.86
CA THR A 27 4.13 -16.95 -4.91
C THR A 27 2.83 -17.17 -4.14
N LEU A 28 2.70 -16.53 -2.96
CA LEU A 28 1.46 -16.58 -2.18
C LEU A 28 0.30 -15.91 -2.92
N THR A 29 0.54 -14.75 -3.51
CA THR A 29 -0.46 -14.03 -4.32
C THR A 29 -0.95 -14.90 -5.47
N ALA A 30 -0.04 -15.54 -6.21
CA ALA A 30 -0.39 -16.49 -7.27
C ALA A 30 -1.19 -17.70 -6.75
N ALA A 31 -0.77 -18.28 -5.62
CA ALA A 31 -1.47 -19.40 -4.99
C ALA A 31 -2.90 -19.02 -4.56
N ILE A 32 -3.10 -17.85 -3.97
CA ILE A 32 -4.44 -17.36 -3.58
C ILE A 32 -5.33 -17.22 -4.83
N THR A 33 -4.85 -16.56 -5.87
CA THR A 33 -5.65 -16.38 -7.11
C THR A 33 -6.03 -17.72 -7.74
N LYS A 34 -5.11 -18.69 -7.75
CA LYS A 34 -5.38 -20.04 -8.28
C LYS A 34 -6.44 -20.78 -7.47
N VAL A 35 -6.24 -20.89 -6.17
CA VAL A 35 -7.15 -21.65 -5.29
C VAL A 35 -8.54 -21.01 -5.28
N MET A 36 -8.63 -19.69 -5.21
CA MET A 36 -9.91 -18.98 -5.23
C MET A 36 -10.61 -19.09 -6.60
N ALA A 37 -9.87 -19.02 -7.71
CA ALA A 37 -10.44 -19.23 -9.04
C ALA A 37 -11.02 -20.64 -9.21
N GLU A 38 -10.37 -21.66 -8.67
CA GLU A 38 -10.85 -23.05 -8.69
C GLU A 38 -12.12 -23.24 -7.83
N GLN A 39 -12.25 -22.49 -6.72
CA GLN A 39 -13.37 -22.63 -5.79
C GLN A 39 -14.57 -21.73 -6.10
N GLN A 40 -14.32 -20.50 -6.51
CA GLN A 40 -15.34 -19.45 -6.67
C GLN A 40 -15.52 -19.03 -8.13
N GLY A 41 -14.66 -19.48 -9.03
CA GLY A 41 -14.53 -18.95 -10.38
C GLY A 41 -13.67 -17.69 -10.41
N GLY A 42 -13.35 -17.21 -11.60
CA GLY A 42 -12.49 -16.04 -11.81
C GLY A 42 -11.24 -16.37 -12.62
N GLU A 43 -10.39 -15.38 -12.79
CA GLU A 43 -9.13 -15.54 -13.50
C GLU A 43 -8.01 -15.94 -12.54
N PHE A 44 -7.26 -16.96 -12.91
CA PHE A 44 -5.98 -17.28 -12.30
C PHE A 44 -4.89 -16.37 -12.86
N LYS A 45 -4.05 -15.85 -11.97
CA LYS A 45 -2.83 -15.10 -12.32
C LYS A 45 -1.61 -15.92 -11.92
N ASP A 46 -0.83 -16.31 -12.91
CA ASP A 46 0.43 -16.99 -12.67
C ASP A 46 1.50 -16.02 -12.15
N TYR A 47 2.54 -16.54 -11.55
CA TYR A 47 3.70 -15.76 -11.06
C TYR A 47 4.24 -14.80 -12.14
N ALA A 48 4.39 -15.31 -13.38
CA ALA A 48 4.88 -14.52 -14.51
C ALA A 48 3.90 -13.43 -15.01
N ASP A 49 2.63 -13.52 -14.63
CA ASP A 49 1.62 -12.50 -14.94
C ASP A 49 1.59 -11.39 -13.88
N ILE A 50 2.03 -11.70 -12.66
CA ILE A 50 2.14 -10.77 -11.53
C ILE A 50 3.44 -9.98 -11.67
N ASP A 51 4.60 -10.64 -11.68
CA ASP A 51 5.91 -10.04 -11.96
C ASP A 51 6.14 -9.93 -13.48
N ASN A 52 5.61 -8.89 -14.07
CA ASN A 52 5.46 -8.78 -15.52
C ASN A 52 6.59 -8.02 -16.22
N ALA A 53 7.32 -7.16 -15.51
CA ALA A 53 8.41 -6.40 -16.09
C ALA A 53 9.63 -7.30 -16.43
N PRO A 54 10.34 -7.05 -17.56
CA PRO A 54 11.53 -7.81 -17.90
C PRO A 54 12.59 -7.85 -16.80
N GLU A 55 12.75 -6.73 -16.09
CA GLU A 55 13.72 -6.60 -14.99
C GLU A 55 13.31 -7.41 -13.76
N GLU A 56 12.01 -7.53 -13.47
CA GLU A 56 11.47 -8.35 -12.40
C GLU A 56 11.75 -9.83 -12.65
N ARG A 57 11.50 -10.28 -13.88
CA ARG A 57 11.77 -11.67 -14.30
C ARG A 57 13.25 -12.03 -14.29
N GLU A 58 14.10 -11.11 -14.72
CA GLU A 58 15.56 -11.33 -14.76
C GLU A 58 16.16 -11.41 -13.35
N ARG A 59 15.68 -10.57 -12.44
CA ARG A 59 16.20 -10.50 -11.07
C ARG A 59 15.47 -11.43 -10.09
N GLY A 60 14.29 -11.93 -10.44
CA GLY A 60 13.43 -12.74 -9.56
C GLY A 60 12.89 -11.98 -8.36
N ILE A 61 12.74 -10.65 -8.46
CA ILE A 61 12.25 -9.77 -7.39
C ILE A 61 11.14 -8.86 -7.93
N THR A 62 10.13 -8.60 -7.12
CA THR A 62 9.07 -7.63 -7.41
C THR A 62 9.62 -6.21 -7.26
N ILE A 63 9.45 -5.38 -8.28
CA ILE A 63 9.89 -3.97 -8.33
C ILE A 63 8.68 -3.03 -8.20
N ALA A 64 7.66 -3.26 -9.01
CA ALA A 64 6.43 -2.49 -9.01
C ALA A 64 5.31 -3.21 -8.25
N THR A 65 4.34 -2.45 -7.76
CA THR A 65 3.12 -3.06 -7.20
C THR A 65 2.30 -3.71 -8.31
N ALA A 66 1.86 -4.93 -8.09
CA ALA A 66 0.94 -5.62 -8.99
C ALA A 66 -0.45 -5.72 -8.34
N HIS A 67 -1.49 -5.56 -9.15
CA HIS A 67 -2.88 -5.62 -8.69
C HIS A 67 -3.57 -6.84 -9.28
N VAL A 68 -4.15 -7.65 -8.42
CA VAL A 68 -4.97 -8.81 -8.80
C VAL A 68 -6.30 -8.78 -8.05
N GLU A 69 -7.28 -9.52 -8.54
CA GLU A 69 -8.58 -9.68 -7.88
C GLU A 69 -8.92 -11.15 -7.68
N TYR A 70 -9.63 -11.45 -6.62
CA TYR A 70 -10.24 -12.76 -6.36
C TYR A 70 -11.43 -12.60 -5.43
N GLU A 71 -12.24 -13.65 -5.35
CA GLU A 71 -13.39 -13.68 -4.46
C GLU A 71 -13.26 -14.81 -3.42
N SER A 72 -13.70 -14.50 -2.20
CA SER A 72 -14.10 -15.52 -1.22
C SER A 72 -15.61 -15.76 -1.35
N PRO A 73 -16.19 -16.74 -0.63
CA PRO A 73 -17.63 -16.87 -0.54
C PRO A 73 -18.35 -15.58 -0.14
N ASN A 74 -17.70 -14.73 0.67
CA ASN A 74 -18.32 -13.58 1.33
C ASN A 74 -17.90 -12.23 0.77
N ARG A 75 -16.74 -12.13 0.11
CA ARG A 75 -16.12 -10.84 -0.25
C ARG A 75 -15.45 -10.86 -1.62
N HIS A 76 -15.34 -9.66 -2.21
CA HIS A 76 -14.48 -9.38 -3.34
C HIS A 76 -13.21 -8.70 -2.83
N TYR A 77 -12.04 -9.29 -3.12
CA TYR A 77 -10.75 -8.77 -2.75
C TYR A 77 -10.02 -8.15 -3.94
N ALA A 78 -9.55 -6.91 -3.77
CA ALA A 78 -8.48 -6.36 -4.56
C ALA A 78 -7.17 -6.56 -3.79
N HIS A 79 -6.18 -7.17 -4.41
CA HIS A 79 -4.94 -7.56 -3.77
C HIS A 79 -3.76 -6.86 -4.44
N VAL A 80 -2.95 -6.19 -3.63
CA VAL A 80 -1.73 -5.51 -4.04
C VAL A 80 -0.53 -6.35 -3.64
N ASP A 81 0.23 -6.85 -4.61
CA ASP A 81 1.52 -7.48 -4.33
C ASP A 81 2.60 -6.42 -4.21
N CYS A 82 3.23 -6.31 -3.05
CA CYS A 82 4.22 -5.27 -2.75
C CYS A 82 5.65 -5.79 -2.89
N PRO A 83 6.59 -4.95 -3.39
CA PRO A 83 7.99 -5.31 -3.41
C PRO A 83 8.55 -5.52 -2.01
N GLY A 84 9.48 -6.45 -1.86
CA GLY A 84 10.14 -6.76 -0.58
C GLY A 84 11.51 -6.11 -0.42
N HIS A 85 12.14 -5.67 -1.51
CA HIS A 85 13.49 -5.16 -1.50
C HIS A 85 13.56 -3.69 -1.02
N ALA A 86 14.56 -3.35 -0.22
CA ALA A 86 14.74 -2.03 0.38
C ALA A 86 14.80 -0.88 -0.65
N ASP A 87 15.33 -1.14 -1.85
CA ASP A 87 15.43 -0.13 -2.92
C ASP A 87 14.05 0.29 -3.48
N TYR A 88 13.00 -0.53 -3.27
CA TYR A 88 11.66 -0.29 -3.79
C TYR A 88 10.64 0.06 -2.70
N VAL A 89 11.10 0.49 -1.54
CA VAL A 89 10.24 0.84 -0.39
C VAL A 89 9.18 1.89 -0.74
N LYS A 90 9.48 2.82 -1.66
CA LYS A 90 8.48 3.79 -2.14
C LYS A 90 7.24 3.09 -2.73
N ASN A 91 7.45 2.05 -3.51
CA ASN A 91 6.35 1.28 -4.10
C ASN A 91 5.62 0.45 -3.03
N MET A 92 6.36 -0.08 -2.05
CA MET A 92 5.76 -0.75 -0.89
C MET A 92 4.86 0.20 -0.08
N ILE A 93 5.32 1.42 0.23
CA ILE A 93 4.54 2.43 0.95
C ILE A 93 3.27 2.79 0.17
N THR A 94 3.38 2.99 -1.15
CA THR A 94 2.23 3.29 -2.01
C THR A 94 1.21 2.16 -1.99
N GLY A 95 1.67 0.90 -2.10
CA GLY A 95 0.79 -0.27 -2.03
C GLY A 95 0.14 -0.41 -0.67
N ALA A 96 0.92 -0.30 0.42
CA ALA A 96 0.40 -0.43 1.78
C ALA A 96 -0.65 0.64 2.12
N ALA A 97 -0.48 1.86 1.65
CA ALA A 97 -1.45 2.94 1.86
C ALA A 97 -2.84 2.66 1.25
N GLN A 98 -2.93 1.68 0.37
CA GLN A 98 -4.20 1.28 -0.28
C GLN A 98 -4.92 0.15 0.46
N MET A 99 -4.32 -0.46 1.48
CA MET A 99 -4.82 -1.69 2.12
C MET A 99 -5.78 -1.39 3.27
N ASP A 100 -6.85 -2.17 3.34
CA ASP A 100 -7.73 -2.30 4.52
C ASP A 100 -7.19 -3.34 5.50
N GLY A 101 -6.34 -4.24 5.01
CA GLY A 101 -5.59 -5.22 5.78
C GLY A 101 -4.39 -5.73 4.99
N ALA A 102 -3.33 -6.12 5.68
CA ALA A 102 -2.13 -6.67 5.07
C ALA A 102 -1.90 -8.13 5.47
N ILE A 103 -1.32 -8.90 4.57
CA ILE A 103 -0.82 -10.25 4.81
C ILE A 103 0.70 -10.16 4.93
N LEU A 104 1.20 -10.30 6.13
CA LEU A 104 2.64 -10.37 6.39
C LEU A 104 3.13 -11.77 6.07
N VAL A 105 4.01 -11.88 5.08
CA VAL A 105 4.60 -13.16 4.67
C VAL A 105 5.98 -13.30 5.30
N VAL A 106 6.14 -14.32 6.12
CA VAL A 106 7.39 -14.65 6.80
C VAL A 106 7.79 -16.09 6.48
N SER A 107 9.03 -16.31 6.08
CA SER A 107 9.56 -17.65 5.89
C SER A 107 9.69 -18.36 7.24
N ALA A 108 9.11 -19.54 7.37
CA ALA A 108 9.25 -20.37 8.57
C ALA A 108 10.69 -20.84 8.83
N ALA A 109 11.50 -20.92 7.76
CA ALA A 109 12.90 -21.33 7.87
C ALA A 109 13.83 -20.18 8.31
N ASP A 110 13.51 -18.94 7.94
CA ASP A 110 14.36 -17.77 8.18
C ASP A 110 13.89 -16.92 9.35
N GLY A 111 12.59 -16.96 9.67
CA GLY A 111 11.97 -16.08 10.66
C GLY A 111 11.87 -14.61 10.19
N PRO A 112 11.55 -13.68 11.10
CA PRO A 112 11.49 -12.25 10.78
C PRO A 112 12.87 -11.69 10.41
N MET A 113 12.92 -11.01 9.26
CA MET A 113 14.11 -10.43 8.66
C MET A 113 14.03 -8.88 8.68
N PRO A 114 15.10 -8.13 8.34
CA PRO A 114 15.10 -6.68 8.45
C PRO A 114 13.94 -5.98 7.75
N GLN A 115 13.60 -6.36 6.50
CA GLN A 115 12.45 -5.76 5.81
C GLN A 115 11.10 -6.19 6.41
N THR A 116 11.02 -7.34 7.10
CA THR A 116 9.82 -7.70 7.86
C THR A 116 9.47 -6.62 8.88
N ARG A 117 10.47 -6.21 9.68
CA ARG A 117 10.34 -5.14 10.68
C ARG A 117 9.98 -3.80 10.02
N GLU A 118 10.69 -3.43 8.98
CA GLU A 118 10.46 -2.19 8.25
C GLU A 118 9.04 -2.14 7.65
N HIS A 119 8.56 -3.24 7.07
CA HIS A 119 7.23 -3.30 6.47
C HIS A 119 6.10 -3.21 7.50
N ILE A 120 6.26 -3.81 8.69
CA ILE A 120 5.29 -3.65 9.79
C ILE A 120 5.26 -2.19 10.23
N LEU A 121 6.43 -1.60 10.49
CA LEU A 121 6.55 -0.19 10.86
C LEU A 121 5.88 0.72 9.84
N LEU A 122 6.22 0.58 8.56
CA LEU A 122 5.67 1.40 7.48
C LEU A 122 4.15 1.21 7.32
N SER A 123 3.66 -0.02 7.46
CA SER A 123 2.22 -0.29 7.43
C SER A 123 1.50 0.44 8.56
N ARG A 124 2.08 0.46 9.77
CA ARG A 124 1.55 1.25 10.88
C ARG A 124 1.52 2.74 10.55
N GLN A 125 2.59 3.26 9.95
CA GLN A 125 2.74 4.67 9.59
C GLN A 125 1.71 5.13 8.55
N VAL A 126 1.48 4.33 7.52
CA VAL A 126 0.49 4.67 6.47
C VAL A 126 -0.94 4.34 6.88
N GLY A 127 -1.14 3.75 8.06
CA GLY A 127 -2.45 3.53 8.64
C GLY A 127 -3.14 2.25 8.21
N VAL A 128 -2.40 1.20 7.84
CA VAL A 128 -2.97 -0.15 7.66
C VAL A 128 -3.54 -0.62 8.99
N PRO A 129 -4.86 -0.87 9.09
CA PRO A 129 -5.48 -1.12 10.38
C PRO A 129 -5.32 -2.56 10.89
N TYR A 130 -5.14 -3.53 9.99
CA TYR A 130 -5.08 -4.96 10.32
C TYR A 130 -3.94 -5.66 9.62
N ILE A 131 -3.21 -6.52 10.32
CA ILE A 131 -2.20 -7.41 9.77
C ILE A 131 -2.56 -8.84 10.15
N LEU A 132 -2.60 -9.75 9.16
CA LEU A 132 -2.58 -11.19 9.34
C LEU A 132 -1.22 -11.70 8.93
N VAL A 133 -0.88 -12.93 9.33
CA VAL A 133 0.40 -13.53 9.01
C VAL A 133 0.21 -14.84 8.25
N TYR A 134 0.98 -15.00 7.18
CA TYR A 134 1.18 -16.28 6.53
C TYR A 134 2.63 -16.71 6.73
N MET A 135 2.83 -17.70 7.58
CA MET A 135 4.15 -18.32 7.83
C MET A 135 4.42 -19.33 6.72
N ASN A 136 5.15 -18.86 5.71
CA ASN A 136 5.39 -19.56 4.45
C ASN A 136 6.59 -20.52 4.52
N LYS A 137 6.76 -21.33 3.49
CA LYS A 137 7.86 -22.32 3.36
C LYS A 137 7.90 -23.34 4.48
N ALA A 138 6.76 -23.68 5.05
CA ALA A 138 6.67 -24.70 6.11
C ALA A 138 7.13 -26.10 5.64
N ASP A 139 7.13 -26.34 4.34
CA ASP A 139 7.68 -27.55 3.71
C ASP A 139 9.21 -27.70 3.88
N GLN A 140 9.91 -26.64 4.28
CA GLN A 140 11.35 -26.64 4.54
C GLN A 140 11.71 -26.85 6.00
N VAL A 141 10.71 -26.97 6.88
CA VAL A 141 10.92 -27.08 8.34
C VAL A 141 10.22 -28.33 8.86
N ASP A 142 11.02 -29.29 9.32
CA ASP A 142 10.53 -30.55 9.91
C ASP A 142 10.33 -30.48 11.42
N ASP A 143 10.83 -29.42 12.06
CA ASP A 143 10.82 -29.25 13.51
C ASP A 143 9.64 -28.35 13.95
N ALA A 144 8.70 -28.95 14.68
CA ALA A 144 7.55 -28.24 15.21
C ALA A 144 7.93 -27.17 16.25
N GLU A 145 8.98 -27.41 17.05
CA GLU A 145 9.45 -26.44 18.07
C GLU A 145 9.99 -25.17 17.37
N LEU A 146 10.65 -25.33 16.23
CA LEU A 146 11.12 -24.18 15.44
C LEU A 146 9.96 -23.37 14.88
N LEU A 147 8.90 -24.01 14.41
CA LEU A 147 7.69 -23.31 13.94
C LEU A 147 7.05 -22.50 15.06
N GLU A 148 6.93 -23.07 16.27
CA GLU A 148 6.40 -22.37 17.43
C GLU A 148 7.26 -21.18 17.83
N LEU A 149 8.59 -21.32 17.78
CA LEU A 149 9.53 -20.25 18.10
C LEU A 149 9.40 -19.08 17.12
N VAL A 150 9.32 -19.36 15.81
CA VAL A 150 9.13 -18.33 14.78
C VAL A 150 7.78 -17.64 14.95
N GLU A 151 6.73 -18.38 15.28
CA GLU A 151 5.42 -17.79 15.56
C GLU A 151 5.47 -16.83 16.76
N MET A 152 6.11 -17.22 17.85
CA MET A 152 6.30 -16.35 19.03
C MET A 152 7.06 -15.08 18.67
N GLU A 153 8.15 -15.20 17.92
CA GLU A 153 8.95 -14.05 17.47
C GLU A 153 8.14 -13.06 16.61
N ILE A 154 7.28 -13.59 15.73
CA ILE A 154 6.39 -12.76 14.91
C ILE A 154 5.38 -12.02 15.80
N ARG A 155 4.77 -12.68 16.80
CA ARG A 155 3.81 -12.07 17.72
C ARG A 155 4.45 -10.96 18.56
N GLU A 156 5.62 -11.20 19.14
CA GLU A 156 6.38 -10.19 19.87
C GLU A 156 6.74 -8.98 18.98
N LEU A 157 7.09 -9.25 17.71
CA LEU A 157 7.41 -8.21 16.76
C LEU A 157 6.19 -7.35 16.43
N LEU A 158 5.02 -7.94 16.23
CA LEU A 158 3.77 -7.21 15.98
C LEU A 158 3.38 -6.34 17.17
N ASP A 159 3.47 -6.86 18.39
CA ASP A 159 3.20 -6.10 19.62
C ASP A 159 4.13 -4.90 19.76
N SER A 160 5.40 -5.04 19.38
CA SER A 160 6.39 -3.95 19.45
C SER A 160 6.04 -2.75 18.52
N TYR A 161 5.14 -2.95 17.56
CA TYR A 161 4.65 -1.92 16.63
C TYR A 161 3.14 -1.62 16.80
N ASP A 162 2.59 -1.89 17.97
CA ASP A 162 1.19 -1.64 18.33
C ASP A 162 0.15 -2.39 17.48
N PHE A 163 0.50 -3.56 16.96
CA PHE A 163 -0.46 -4.52 16.44
C PHE A 163 -0.72 -5.61 17.49
N PRO A 164 -1.96 -6.14 17.60
CA PRO A 164 -2.31 -7.10 18.64
C PRO A 164 -1.71 -8.49 18.32
N GLY A 165 -0.45 -8.71 18.67
CA GLY A 165 0.30 -9.93 18.34
C GLY A 165 -0.38 -11.21 18.80
N ASP A 166 -0.93 -11.22 20.02
CA ASP A 166 -1.62 -12.40 20.58
C ASP A 166 -2.91 -12.76 19.82
N ASP A 167 -3.66 -11.74 19.37
CA ASP A 167 -4.94 -11.91 18.67
C ASP A 167 -4.79 -12.04 17.14
N THR A 168 -3.59 -11.79 16.60
CA THR A 168 -3.31 -11.84 15.16
C THR A 168 -3.39 -13.27 14.64
N PRO A 169 -4.23 -13.55 13.62
CA PRO A 169 -4.26 -14.85 12.96
C PRO A 169 -2.91 -15.14 12.27
N ILE A 170 -2.32 -16.30 12.56
CA ILE A 170 -1.14 -16.82 11.88
C ILE A 170 -1.50 -18.15 11.23
N VAL A 171 -1.38 -18.20 9.90
CA VAL A 171 -1.59 -19.42 9.12
C VAL A 171 -0.25 -19.93 8.65
N THR A 172 0.04 -21.20 8.94
CA THR A 172 1.26 -21.88 8.52
C THR A 172 1.02 -22.70 7.27
N GLY A 173 1.88 -22.57 6.28
CA GLY A 173 1.74 -23.30 5.03
C GLY A 173 2.90 -23.12 4.06
N SER A 174 2.73 -23.63 2.86
CA SER A 174 3.65 -23.49 1.74
C SER A 174 2.87 -23.02 0.51
N ALA A 175 3.10 -21.77 0.13
CA ALA A 175 2.48 -21.19 -1.06
C ALA A 175 2.86 -21.95 -2.33
N LEU A 176 4.09 -22.45 -2.42
CA LEU A 176 4.56 -23.27 -3.54
C LEU A 176 3.78 -24.60 -3.63
N LYS A 177 3.64 -25.29 -2.50
CA LYS A 177 2.87 -26.54 -2.43
C LYS A 177 1.39 -26.33 -2.81
N ALA A 178 0.80 -25.23 -2.33
CA ALA A 178 -0.56 -24.85 -2.71
C ALA A 178 -0.68 -24.57 -4.22
N LEU A 179 0.30 -23.87 -4.79
CA LEU A 179 0.34 -23.58 -6.23
C LEU A 179 0.49 -24.85 -7.08
N GLU A 180 1.19 -25.86 -6.57
CA GLU A 180 1.31 -27.20 -7.18
C GLU A 180 0.05 -28.07 -7.00
N GLY A 181 -0.92 -27.63 -6.21
CA GLY A 181 -2.16 -28.37 -5.96
C GLY A 181 -2.06 -29.41 -4.86
N ASP A 182 -1.06 -29.32 -3.97
CA ASP A 182 -0.87 -30.23 -2.85
C ASP A 182 -2.06 -30.16 -1.88
N ALA A 183 -2.64 -31.32 -1.55
CA ALA A 183 -3.82 -31.42 -0.69
C ALA A 183 -3.51 -31.58 0.81
N SER A 184 -2.23 -31.56 1.20
CA SER A 184 -1.83 -31.59 2.61
C SER A 184 -2.22 -30.27 3.31
N ASP A 185 -2.22 -30.28 4.64
CA ASP A 185 -2.60 -29.13 5.47
C ASP A 185 -1.78 -27.87 5.18
N ILE A 186 -0.52 -28.00 4.75
CA ILE A 186 0.34 -26.89 4.37
C ILE A 186 0.19 -26.44 2.91
N GLY A 187 -0.53 -27.17 2.07
CA GLY A 187 -0.81 -26.89 0.66
C GLY A 187 -2.09 -26.05 0.48
N VAL A 188 -2.95 -26.49 -0.42
CA VAL A 188 -4.24 -25.83 -0.75
C VAL A 188 -5.09 -25.53 0.49
N PRO A 189 -5.26 -26.43 1.48
CA PRO A 189 -6.01 -26.11 2.69
C PRO A 189 -5.48 -24.91 3.47
N SER A 190 -4.19 -24.64 3.48
CA SER A 190 -3.61 -23.48 4.14
C SER A 190 -4.03 -22.15 3.50
N ILE A 191 -4.19 -22.12 2.18
CA ILE A 191 -4.66 -20.94 1.44
C ILE A 191 -6.15 -20.69 1.74
N ILE A 192 -6.96 -21.75 1.75
CA ILE A 192 -8.39 -21.66 2.11
C ILE A 192 -8.53 -21.09 3.52
N LYS A 193 -7.76 -21.63 4.47
CA LYS A 193 -7.74 -21.15 5.86
C LYS A 193 -7.32 -19.69 5.95
N LEU A 194 -6.30 -19.25 5.19
CA LEU A 194 -5.86 -17.86 5.15
C LEU A 194 -7.00 -16.94 4.72
N VAL A 195 -7.71 -17.27 3.65
CA VAL A 195 -8.83 -16.46 3.14
C VAL A 195 -10.01 -16.46 4.13
N GLU A 196 -10.30 -17.58 4.79
CA GLU A 196 -11.30 -17.64 5.85
C GLU A 196 -10.94 -16.75 7.04
N GLU A 197 -9.67 -16.73 7.45
CA GLU A 197 -9.21 -15.85 8.52
C GLU A 197 -9.23 -14.37 8.09
N MET A 198 -8.95 -14.06 6.83
CA MET A 198 -9.13 -12.70 6.28
C MET A 198 -10.59 -12.26 6.37
N ASP A 199 -11.54 -13.12 5.98
CA ASP A 199 -12.98 -12.83 6.03
C ASP A 199 -13.47 -12.56 7.46
N LYS A 200 -12.88 -13.22 8.47
CA LYS A 200 -13.26 -13.07 9.88
C LYS A 200 -12.57 -11.90 10.57
N TYR A 201 -11.28 -11.74 10.32
CA TYR A 201 -10.42 -10.82 11.09
C TYR A 201 -10.45 -9.39 10.58
N ILE A 202 -10.51 -9.19 9.25
CA ILE A 202 -10.62 -7.86 8.67
C ILE A 202 -12.10 -7.49 8.63
N PRO A 203 -12.57 -6.47 9.39
CA PRO A 203 -13.96 -6.05 9.31
C PRO A 203 -14.27 -5.46 7.93
N GLU A 204 -15.55 -5.36 7.58
CA GLU A 204 -15.97 -4.62 6.40
C GLU A 204 -15.60 -3.15 6.58
N PRO A 205 -14.78 -2.57 5.67
CA PRO A 205 -14.28 -1.23 5.86
C PRO A 205 -15.39 -0.18 5.71
N GLU A 206 -15.44 0.78 6.63
CA GLU A 206 -16.26 1.98 6.44
C GLU A 206 -15.67 2.83 5.30
N ARG A 207 -16.50 3.19 4.33
CA ARG A 207 -16.08 3.96 3.15
C ARG A 207 -16.55 5.41 3.24
N ALA A 208 -15.64 6.35 3.10
CA ALA A 208 -15.94 7.78 3.11
C ALA A 208 -16.57 8.23 1.76
N VAL A 209 -17.73 7.66 1.41
CA VAL A 209 -18.41 7.94 0.12
C VAL A 209 -19.08 9.30 0.07
N ASP A 210 -19.43 9.89 1.21
CA ASP A 210 -20.12 11.19 1.30
C ASP A 210 -19.16 12.40 1.20
N GLY A 211 -17.85 12.15 1.18
CA GLY A 211 -16.85 13.21 1.03
C GLY A 211 -16.68 13.69 -0.42
N ASP A 212 -15.98 14.81 -0.60
CA ASP A 212 -15.54 15.26 -1.92
C ASP A 212 -14.54 14.26 -2.52
N PHE A 213 -14.72 13.91 -3.80
CA PHE A 213 -13.88 12.93 -4.49
C PHE A 213 -12.40 13.29 -4.41
N LEU A 214 -11.59 12.30 -4.03
CA LEU A 214 -10.13 12.39 -4.02
C LEU A 214 -9.53 11.01 -4.31
N MET A 215 -8.63 10.97 -5.28
CA MET A 215 -7.87 9.77 -5.65
C MET A 215 -6.41 10.13 -5.88
N PRO A 216 -5.47 9.63 -5.06
CA PRO A 216 -4.04 9.73 -5.34
C PRO A 216 -3.68 9.01 -6.63
N VAL A 217 -2.86 9.65 -7.47
CA VAL A 217 -2.36 9.07 -8.73
C VAL A 217 -1.25 8.07 -8.41
N GLU A 218 -1.48 6.82 -8.77
CA GLU A 218 -0.50 5.74 -8.63
C GLU A 218 0.30 5.55 -9.92
N ASP A 219 -0.40 5.44 -11.06
CA ASP A 219 0.23 5.26 -12.36
C ASP A 219 -0.55 5.97 -13.48
N VAL A 220 0.10 6.19 -14.61
CA VAL A 220 -0.45 6.91 -15.76
C VAL A 220 -0.15 6.17 -17.05
N PHE A 221 -1.20 5.82 -17.79
CA PHE A 221 -1.11 5.08 -19.04
C PHE A 221 -1.72 5.87 -20.20
N SER A 222 -1.22 5.58 -21.39
CA SER A 222 -1.88 6.01 -22.64
C SER A 222 -2.71 4.86 -23.19
N SER A 223 -4.00 5.10 -23.42
CA SER A 223 -4.90 4.13 -24.05
C SER A 223 -5.15 4.53 -25.49
N SER A 224 -4.77 3.67 -26.44
CA SER A 224 -4.94 3.93 -27.88
C SER A 224 -6.39 4.27 -28.22
N GLY A 225 -6.64 5.47 -28.74
CA GLY A 225 -7.96 5.97 -29.14
C GLY A 225 -8.89 6.38 -27.99
N ARG A 226 -8.46 6.28 -26.72
CA ARG A 226 -9.30 6.58 -25.54
C ARG A 226 -8.73 7.70 -24.64
N GLY A 227 -7.46 8.06 -24.82
CA GLY A 227 -6.79 9.14 -24.08
C GLY A 227 -5.91 8.64 -22.92
N THR A 228 -5.72 9.49 -21.94
CA THR A 228 -4.92 9.21 -20.73
C THR A 228 -5.77 8.51 -19.69
N VAL A 229 -5.23 7.46 -19.12
CA VAL A 229 -5.81 6.70 -17.98
C VAL A 229 -4.94 6.90 -16.77
N VAL A 230 -5.55 7.29 -15.67
CA VAL A 230 -4.90 7.47 -14.38
C VAL A 230 -5.42 6.43 -13.42
N THR A 231 -4.54 5.66 -12.79
CA THR A 231 -4.93 4.63 -11.83
C THR A 231 -4.65 5.07 -10.40
N GLY A 232 -5.43 4.56 -9.48
CA GLY A 232 -5.28 4.75 -8.06
C GLY A 232 -6.45 4.17 -7.26
N ARG A 233 -6.29 4.18 -5.94
CA ARG A 233 -7.39 3.90 -5.02
C ARG A 233 -8.15 5.18 -4.72
N VAL A 234 -9.46 5.16 -4.82
CA VAL A 234 -10.30 6.27 -4.38
C VAL A 234 -10.23 6.39 -2.87
N GLU A 235 -9.65 7.47 -2.36
CA GLU A 235 -9.48 7.72 -0.93
C GLU A 235 -10.80 8.11 -0.28
N ARG A 236 -11.58 8.98 -0.94
CA ARG A 236 -12.91 9.41 -0.50
C ARG A 236 -13.79 9.85 -1.66
N GLY A 237 -15.09 9.92 -1.40
CA GLY A 237 -16.09 10.40 -2.34
C GLY A 237 -16.41 9.43 -3.46
N VAL A 238 -17.05 9.98 -4.48
CA VAL A 238 -17.50 9.26 -5.68
C VAL A 238 -17.12 10.07 -6.92
N VAL A 239 -16.65 9.40 -7.97
CA VAL A 239 -16.43 9.98 -9.29
C VAL A 239 -17.37 9.31 -10.29
N LYS A 240 -18.04 10.10 -11.12
CA LYS A 240 -18.94 9.65 -12.19
C LYS A 240 -18.42 10.06 -13.55
N VAL A 241 -18.79 9.28 -14.56
CA VAL A 241 -18.52 9.64 -15.94
C VAL A 241 -19.22 10.95 -16.29
N GLY A 242 -18.49 11.88 -16.89
CA GLY A 242 -18.96 13.23 -17.26
C GLY A 242 -18.62 14.33 -16.25
N GLU A 243 -18.13 14.00 -15.06
CA GLU A 243 -17.77 15.00 -14.05
C GLU A 243 -16.47 15.72 -14.39
N GLU A 244 -16.44 17.01 -14.08
CA GLU A 244 -15.21 17.82 -14.10
C GLU A 244 -14.36 17.46 -12.88
N LEU A 245 -13.06 17.36 -13.10
CA LEU A 245 -12.05 17.05 -12.10
C LEU A 245 -10.89 18.04 -12.17
N GLU A 246 -10.12 18.10 -11.09
CA GLU A 246 -8.81 18.75 -11.05
C GLU A 246 -7.70 17.75 -10.77
N ILE A 247 -6.53 18.04 -11.35
CA ILE A 247 -5.27 17.35 -11.08
C ILE A 247 -4.40 18.32 -10.27
N VAL A 248 -4.09 17.95 -9.03
CA VAL A 248 -3.48 18.87 -8.05
C VAL A 248 -2.18 18.28 -7.51
N GLY A 249 -1.18 19.15 -7.33
CA GLY A 249 0.13 18.82 -6.76
C GLY A 249 1.24 18.77 -7.80
N ILE A 250 2.47 18.93 -7.36
CA ILE A 250 3.74 18.86 -8.11
C ILE A 250 3.84 19.93 -9.21
N LYS A 251 2.86 19.99 -10.09
CA LYS A 251 2.72 20.93 -11.23
C LYS A 251 1.55 21.89 -11.00
N ASP A 252 1.38 22.81 -11.93
CA ASP A 252 0.20 23.67 -11.95
C ASP A 252 -1.09 22.84 -12.01
N THR A 253 -2.10 23.27 -11.26
CA THR A 253 -3.40 22.62 -11.22
C THR A 253 -4.05 22.63 -12.59
N LEU A 254 -4.44 21.46 -13.10
CA LEU A 254 -5.10 21.28 -14.38
C LEU A 254 -6.55 20.85 -14.19
N LYS A 255 -7.43 21.34 -15.05
CA LYS A 255 -8.82 20.86 -15.15
C LYS A 255 -8.93 19.79 -16.22
N THR A 256 -9.73 18.78 -15.93
CA THR A 256 -10.00 17.66 -16.83
C THR A 256 -11.44 17.17 -16.65
N THR A 257 -11.85 16.21 -17.46
CA THR A 257 -13.16 15.59 -17.35
C THR A 257 -13.01 14.07 -17.34
N CYS A 258 -13.71 13.41 -16.44
CA CYS A 258 -13.81 11.97 -16.40
C CYS A 258 -14.66 11.47 -17.57
N THR A 259 -14.08 10.68 -18.47
CA THR A 259 -14.80 10.11 -19.62
C THR A 259 -15.11 8.63 -19.48
N GLY A 260 -14.56 7.99 -18.45
CA GLY A 260 -14.80 6.59 -18.13
C GLY A 260 -14.14 6.19 -16.83
N VAL A 261 -14.70 5.19 -16.20
CA VAL A 261 -14.16 4.56 -15.00
C VAL A 261 -14.06 3.06 -15.23
N GLU A 262 -12.94 2.47 -14.91
CA GLU A 262 -12.68 1.04 -15.08
C GLU A 262 -12.09 0.45 -13.82
N MET A 263 -12.47 -0.78 -13.50
CA MET A 263 -11.86 -1.59 -12.44
C MET A 263 -11.62 -3.00 -12.98
N PHE A 264 -10.39 -3.50 -12.89
CA PHE A 264 -9.98 -4.81 -13.44
C PHE A 264 -10.43 -5.03 -14.89
N ARG A 265 -10.24 -4.02 -15.73
CA ARG A 265 -10.62 -3.99 -17.15
C ARG A 265 -12.13 -4.04 -17.44
N LYS A 266 -12.99 -3.99 -16.40
CA LYS A 266 -14.44 -3.89 -16.51
C LYS A 266 -14.88 -2.43 -16.37
N LEU A 267 -15.96 -2.06 -17.04
CA LEU A 267 -16.51 -0.71 -16.98
C LEU A 267 -17.32 -0.51 -15.69
N LEU A 268 -17.22 0.69 -15.15
CA LEU A 268 -18.02 1.17 -14.02
C LEU A 268 -18.78 2.44 -14.44
N ASP A 269 -20.01 2.63 -13.92
CA ASP A 269 -20.74 3.88 -14.06
C ASP A 269 -20.14 4.96 -13.15
N GLN A 270 -19.58 4.54 -12.01
CA GLN A 270 -18.92 5.39 -11.03
C GLN A 270 -17.85 4.61 -10.25
N GLY A 271 -16.80 5.30 -9.82
CA GLY A 271 -15.85 4.84 -8.83
C GLY A 271 -16.14 5.48 -7.48
N GLN A 272 -16.00 4.73 -6.39
CA GLN A 272 -16.27 5.21 -5.04
C GLN A 272 -15.13 4.89 -4.08
N ALA A 273 -15.12 5.55 -2.94
CA ALA A 273 -14.13 5.34 -1.88
C ALA A 273 -13.88 3.85 -1.65
N GLY A 274 -12.60 3.46 -1.64
CA GLY A 274 -12.13 2.08 -1.53
C GLY A 274 -11.89 1.36 -2.85
N ASP A 275 -12.41 1.85 -3.98
CA ASP A 275 -12.18 1.21 -5.28
C ASP A 275 -10.77 1.51 -5.81
N ASN A 276 -10.13 0.49 -6.37
CA ASN A 276 -8.94 0.66 -7.21
C ASN A 276 -9.39 0.79 -8.66
N VAL A 277 -9.30 1.99 -9.20
CA VAL A 277 -9.87 2.30 -10.51
C VAL A 277 -8.87 2.94 -11.46
N GLY A 278 -9.12 2.76 -12.76
CA GLY A 278 -8.56 3.59 -13.82
C GLY A 278 -9.61 4.63 -14.25
N VAL A 279 -9.24 5.90 -14.17
CA VAL A 279 -10.08 7.01 -14.61
C VAL A 279 -9.56 7.52 -15.95
N LEU A 280 -10.43 7.53 -16.96
CA LEU A 280 -10.12 8.07 -18.28
C LEU A 280 -10.34 9.57 -18.28
N LEU A 281 -9.33 10.31 -18.75
CA LEU A 281 -9.33 11.78 -18.75
C LEU A 281 -9.41 12.35 -20.16
N ARG A 282 -10.24 13.37 -20.33
CA ARG A 282 -10.39 14.09 -21.61
C ARG A 282 -9.40 15.25 -21.68
N GLY A 283 -8.73 15.37 -22.84
CA GLY A 283 -7.89 16.53 -23.14
C GLY A 283 -6.61 16.63 -22.32
N THR A 284 -6.28 15.59 -21.57
CA THR A 284 -5.08 15.52 -20.74
C THR A 284 -4.09 14.57 -21.39
N LYS A 285 -2.87 15.03 -21.63
CA LYS A 285 -1.79 14.20 -22.15
C LYS A 285 -1.10 13.45 -21.00
N ARG A 286 -0.47 12.32 -21.33
CA ARG A 286 0.22 11.50 -20.34
C ARG A 286 1.31 12.27 -19.58
N GLU A 287 2.06 13.11 -20.26
CA GLU A 287 3.14 13.93 -19.68
C GLU A 287 2.67 15.09 -18.77
N GLU A 288 1.37 15.40 -18.81
CA GLU A 288 0.77 16.43 -17.96
C GLU A 288 0.38 15.92 -16.58
N VAL A 289 0.32 14.60 -16.42
CA VAL A 289 -0.03 13.92 -15.15
C VAL A 289 1.10 13.03 -14.72
N GLU A 290 1.36 13.00 -13.43
CA GLU A 290 2.38 12.11 -12.86
C GLU A 290 1.97 11.56 -11.48
N ARG A 291 2.62 10.48 -11.10
CA ARG A 291 2.48 9.88 -9.78
C ARG A 291 2.77 10.91 -8.69
N GLY A 292 1.95 10.94 -7.66
CA GLY A 292 2.06 11.88 -6.56
C GLY A 292 1.12 13.07 -6.62
N GLN A 293 0.56 13.36 -7.79
CA GLN A 293 -0.59 14.25 -7.89
C GLN A 293 -1.86 13.53 -7.40
N VAL A 294 -2.93 14.29 -7.21
CA VAL A 294 -4.25 13.74 -6.91
C VAL A 294 -5.26 14.17 -7.96
N LEU A 295 -6.21 13.28 -8.28
CA LEU A 295 -7.46 13.63 -8.94
C LEU A 295 -8.47 13.99 -7.86
N CYS A 296 -9.17 15.09 -8.02
CA CYS A 296 -10.14 15.53 -7.03
C CYS A 296 -11.32 16.29 -7.64
N LYS A 297 -12.37 16.46 -6.85
CA LYS A 297 -13.44 17.41 -7.16
C LYS A 297 -12.85 18.82 -7.23
N PRO A 298 -13.23 19.66 -8.23
CA PRO A 298 -12.70 20.98 -8.37
C PRO A 298 -12.78 21.82 -7.10
N GLY A 299 -11.64 22.38 -6.68
CA GLY A 299 -11.51 23.25 -5.50
C GLY A 299 -11.54 22.55 -4.14
N SER A 300 -11.61 21.23 -4.08
CA SER A 300 -11.72 20.48 -2.83
C SER A 300 -10.42 20.32 -2.06
N ILE A 301 -9.29 20.39 -2.73
CA ILE A 301 -7.95 20.35 -2.14
C ILE A 301 -7.01 21.26 -2.93
N LYS A 302 -5.99 21.79 -2.26
CA LYS A 302 -5.00 22.69 -2.86
C LYS A 302 -3.58 22.17 -2.69
N PRO A 303 -2.65 22.57 -3.58
CA PRO A 303 -1.23 22.29 -3.40
C PRO A 303 -0.62 23.23 -2.39
N HIS A 304 0.30 22.71 -1.55
CA HIS A 304 0.99 23.45 -0.51
C HIS A 304 2.46 23.09 -0.44
N THR A 305 3.28 24.07 -0.04
CA THR A 305 4.73 23.92 0.10
C THR A 305 5.22 24.05 1.53
N LYS A 306 4.43 24.66 2.44
CA LYS A 306 4.86 24.92 3.80
C LYS A 306 3.78 24.61 4.83
N PHE A 307 4.16 23.87 5.87
CA PHE A 307 3.24 23.41 6.90
C PHE A 307 3.94 23.21 8.24
N GLU A 308 3.17 23.29 9.32
CA GLU A 308 3.56 22.83 10.66
C GLU A 308 3.14 21.36 10.82
N CYS A 309 3.96 20.58 11.47
CA CYS A 309 3.69 19.16 11.70
C CYS A 309 4.11 18.71 13.10
N GLU A 310 3.51 17.60 13.51
CA GLU A 310 3.93 16.83 14.67
C GLU A 310 4.60 15.56 14.17
N VAL A 311 5.83 15.30 14.63
CA VAL A 311 6.68 14.21 14.16
C VAL A 311 7.18 13.38 15.33
N TYR A 312 7.10 12.08 15.21
CA TYR A 312 7.85 11.13 16.00
C TYR A 312 9.12 10.72 15.25
N VAL A 313 10.25 10.91 15.86
CA VAL A 313 11.56 10.53 15.31
C VAL A 313 11.93 9.15 15.83
N LEU A 314 12.08 8.17 14.93
CA LEU A 314 12.39 6.80 15.31
C LEU A 314 13.71 6.72 16.09
N SER A 315 13.70 5.90 17.14
CA SER A 315 14.88 5.58 17.90
C SER A 315 15.87 4.72 17.08
N LYS A 316 17.09 4.60 17.57
CA LYS A 316 18.09 3.74 16.96
C LYS A 316 17.62 2.26 16.92
N ASP A 317 16.97 1.81 17.98
CA ASP A 317 16.50 0.42 18.10
C ASP A 317 15.33 0.10 17.16
N GLU A 318 14.57 1.13 16.76
CA GLU A 318 13.54 1.06 15.74
C GLU A 318 14.10 1.17 14.31
N GLY A 319 15.41 1.22 14.12
CA GLY A 319 16.08 1.36 12.84
C GLY A 319 16.20 2.80 12.34
N GLY A 320 15.90 3.77 13.18
CA GLY A 320 16.01 5.20 12.90
C GLY A 320 17.46 5.73 12.87
N ARG A 321 17.59 7.04 13.03
CA ARG A 321 18.90 7.70 13.09
C ARG A 321 19.66 7.32 14.36
N HIS A 322 20.99 7.40 14.28
CA HIS A 322 21.88 7.20 15.43
C HIS A 322 22.35 8.53 16.03
N THR A 323 22.13 9.63 15.31
CA THR A 323 22.58 10.98 15.67
C THR A 323 21.41 11.95 15.61
N PRO A 324 21.47 13.05 16.39
CA PRO A 324 20.46 14.10 16.30
C PRO A 324 20.47 14.78 14.92
N PHE A 325 19.39 15.49 14.63
CA PHE A 325 19.37 16.43 13.51
C PHE A 325 19.06 17.85 14.00
N PHE A 326 19.41 18.82 13.17
CA PHE A 326 19.33 20.25 13.44
C PHE A 326 18.40 20.93 12.43
N SER A 327 18.08 22.20 12.62
CA SER A 327 17.41 23.01 11.60
C SER A 327 18.14 22.94 10.26
N ASN A 328 17.39 23.03 9.16
CA ASN A 328 17.83 22.78 7.79
C ASN A 328 18.12 21.29 7.45
N TYR A 329 17.74 20.36 8.28
CA TYR A 329 17.72 18.95 7.92
C TYR A 329 16.80 18.73 6.71
N ARG A 330 17.27 18.00 5.67
CA ARG A 330 16.59 17.87 4.38
C ARG A 330 16.35 16.41 3.97
N PRO A 331 15.47 15.70 4.67
CA PRO A 331 15.10 14.34 4.30
C PRO A 331 14.04 14.30 3.19
N GLN A 332 13.64 13.08 2.80
CA GLN A 332 12.50 12.83 1.94
C GLN A 332 11.22 12.68 2.75
N PHE A 333 10.17 13.39 2.37
CA PHE A 333 8.82 13.29 2.93
C PHE A 333 7.94 12.49 1.99
N TYR A 334 7.38 11.40 2.47
CA TYR A 334 6.53 10.50 1.71
C TYR A 334 5.07 10.82 1.98
N PHE A 335 4.39 11.38 0.99
CA PHE A 335 2.97 11.67 1.01
C PHE A 335 2.23 10.80 0.01
N ARG A 336 1.21 10.07 0.44
CA ARG A 336 0.41 9.21 -0.44
C ARG A 336 1.29 8.36 -1.38
N THR A 337 1.35 8.73 -2.65
CA THR A 337 2.04 7.94 -3.71
C THR A 337 3.40 8.50 -4.14
N THR A 338 3.92 9.52 -3.47
CA THR A 338 5.20 10.15 -3.84
C THR A 338 6.03 10.60 -2.65
N ASP A 339 7.26 10.95 -2.92
CA ASP A 339 8.18 11.60 -2.00
C ASP A 339 8.63 12.95 -2.53
N VAL A 340 8.94 13.85 -1.62
CA VAL A 340 9.45 15.19 -1.91
C VAL A 340 10.47 15.59 -0.84
N THR A 341 11.54 16.25 -1.26
CA THR A 341 12.51 16.79 -0.32
C THR A 341 11.91 17.98 0.43
N GLY A 342 12.09 18.02 1.74
CA GLY A 342 11.67 19.14 2.58
C GLY A 342 12.76 19.57 3.56
N ALA A 343 12.83 20.86 3.85
CA ALA A 343 13.69 21.42 4.87
C ALA A 343 12.92 21.55 6.19
N CYS A 344 13.51 21.04 7.27
CA CYS A 344 12.93 21.09 8.61
C CYS A 344 13.44 22.35 9.34
N ASP A 345 12.52 23.17 9.85
CA ASP A 345 12.81 24.26 10.75
C ASP A 345 12.29 23.92 12.14
N LEU A 346 13.21 23.85 13.11
CA LEU A 346 12.90 23.55 14.50
C LEU A 346 12.32 24.79 15.18
N PRO A 347 11.44 24.64 16.18
CA PRO A 347 10.87 25.76 16.92
C PRO A 347 11.93 26.52 17.71
N GLU A 348 11.64 27.76 18.05
CA GLU A 348 12.53 28.60 18.84
C GLU A 348 12.88 27.95 20.18
N GLY A 349 14.17 27.90 20.51
CA GLY A 349 14.70 27.26 21.73
C GLY A 349 14.99 25.76 21.58
N VAL A 350 14.70 25.15 20.44
CA VAL A 350 15.05 23.76 20.13
C VAL A 350 16.25 23.76 19.20
N GLU A 351 17.42 23.41 19.71
CA GLU A 351 18.66 23.39 18.92
C GLU A 351 18.78 22.10 18.09
N MET A 352 18.32 20.98 18.63
CA MET A 352 18.42 19.66 17.99
C MET A 352 17.25 18.74 18.39
N VAL A 353 17.03 17.71 17.60
CA VAL A 353 16.06 16.63 17.86
C VAL A 353 16.80 15.32 17.92
N MET A 354 16.60 14.57 19.01
CA MET A 354 17.22 13.27 19.24
C MET A 354 16.36 12.15 18.66
N PRO A 355 16.97 11.02 18.26
CA PRO A 355 16.23 9.79 18.00
C PRO A 355 15.35 9.40 19.21
N GLY A 356 14.07 9.10 18.97
CA GLY A 356 13.06 8.81 19.99
C GLY A 356 12.24 10.03 20.45
N ASP A 357 12.56 11.23 20.01
CA ASP A 357 11.82 12.45 20.38
C ASP A 357 10.52 12.61 19.58
N ASN A 358 9.54 13.26 20.21
CA ASN A 358 8.42 13.91 19.54
C ASN A 358 8.73 15.39 19.37
N VAL A 359 8.53 15.92 18.18
CA VAL A 359 8.81 17.31 17.87
C VAL A 359 7.72 17.94 17.03
N LYS A 360 7.39 19.21 17.33
CA LYS A 360 6.64 20.08 16.42
C LYS A 360 7.65 20.88 15.61
N MET A 361 7.50 20.88 14.29
CA MET A 361 8.40 21.62 13.42
C MET A 361 7.67 22.16 12.21
N THR A 362 8.30 23.11 11.53
CA THR A 362 7.85 23.64 10.24
C THR A 362 8.65 22.99 9.14
N VAL A 363 7.96 22.58 8.07
CA VAL A 363 8.58 21.97 6.90
C VAL A 363 8.29 22.81 5.67
N SER A 364 9.34 23.06 4.87
CA SER A 364 9.26 23.71 3.57
C SER A 364 9.67 22.71 2.49
N LEU A 365 8.71 22.33 1.62
CA LEU A 365 8.91 21.38 0.52
C LEU A 365 9.48 22.07 -0.71
N ILE A 366 10.28 21.35 -1.50
CA ILE A 366 10.83 21.85 -2.77
C ILE A 366 9.80 21.83 -3.92
N ALA A 367 8.70 21.10 -3.77
CA ALA A 367 7.60 21.05 -4.73
C ALA A 367 6.25 21.03 -4.00
N PRO A 368 5.19 21.62 -4.58
CA PRO A 368 3.89 21.64 -3.95
C PRO A 368 3.26 20.24 -3.94
N ILE A 369 2.62 19.89 -2.84
CA ILE A 369 1.89 18.63 -2.64
C ILE A 369 0.43 18.95 -2.33
N ALA A 370 -0.50 18.21 -2.92
CA ALA A 370 -1.91 18.26 -2.55
C ALA A 370 -2.07 17.84 -1.09
N MET A 371 -2.47 18.79 -0.23
CA MET A 371 -2.35 18.64 1.21
C MET A 371 -3.57 19.20 1.93
N GLU A 372 -3.88 18.59 3.05
CA GLU A 372 -4.85 19.04 4.03
C GLU A 372 -4.35 18.73 5.45
N GLU A 373 -4.90 19.40 6.45
CA GLU A 373 -4.60 19.13 7.85
C GLU A 373 -5.03 17.69 8.19
N GLY A 374 -4.22 17.00 8.99
CA GLY A 374 -4.41 15.59 9.31
C GLY A 374 -3.74 14.61 8.34
N LEU A 375 -3.18 15.08 7.22
CA LEU A 375 -2.46 14.21 6.29
C LEU A 375 -1.20 13.63 6.96
N ARG A 376 -1.10 12.30 6.94
CA ARG A 376 0.06 11.56 7.47
C ARG A 376 1.17 11.47 6.44
N PHE A 377 2.40 11.40 6.93
CA PHE A 377 3.60 11.21 6.11
C PHE A 377 4.68 10.44 6.85
N ALA A 378 5.55 9.79 6.08
CA ALA A 378 6.79 9.20 6.59
C ALA A 378 7.98 10.06 6.19
N ILE A 379 9.05 10.01 6.98
CA ILE A 379 10.32 10.68 6.71
C ILE A 379 11.40 9.62 6.50
N ARG A 380 12.13 9.74 5.40
CA ARG A 380 13.21 8.80 5.06
C ARG A 380 14.51 9.52 4.71
N GLU A 381 15.62 8.90 5.06
CA GLU A 381 16.97 9.34 4.74
C GLU A 381 17.86 8.15 4.45
N GLY A 382 18.61 8.18 3.36
CA GLY A 382 19.61 7.16 3.05
C GLY A 382 19.08 5.73 3.02
N GLY A 383 17.85 5.53 2.52
CA GLY A 383 17.23 4.21 2.41
C GLY A 383 16.57 3.68 3.69
N ARG A 384 16.52 4.45 4.77
CA ARG A 384 15.86 4.07 6.03
C ARG A 384 14.76 5.06 6.44
N THR A 385 13.72 4.57 7.08
CA THR A 385 12.70 5.40 7.73
C THR A 385 13.27 5.99 9.01
N VAL A 386 13.18 7.30 9.16
CA VAL A 386 13.73 8.03 10.33
C VAL A 386 12.66 8.70 11.18
N GLY A 387 11.45 8.79 10.66
CA GLY A 387 10.34 9.37 11.41
C GLY A 387 9.03 9.27 10.68
N ALA A 388 7.98 9.67 11.37
CA ALA A 388 6.64 9.79 10.86
C ALA A 388 5.92 10.96 11.50
N GLY A 389 5.00 11.56 10.77
CA GLY A 389 4.28 12.70 11.27
C GLY A 389 2.92 12.91 10.64
N VAL A 390 2.29 13.95 11.12
CA VAL A 390 0.99 14.44 10.64
C VAL A 390 1.05 15.94 10.40
N VAL A 391 0.42 16.39 9.33
CA VAL A 391 0.25 17.82 9.04
C VAL A 391 -0.72 18.41 10.07
N ALA A 392 -0.21 19.30 10.91
CA ALA A 392 -1.02 19.95 11.96
C ALA A 392 -1.66 21.26 11.46
N LYS A 393 -0.94 22.02 10.63
CA LYS A 393 -1.43 23.30 10.09
C LYS A 393 -0.72 23.64 8.78
N ILE A 394 -1.48 24.10 7.82
CA ILE A 394 -0.96 24.60 6.54
C ILE A 394 -0.60 26.08 6.67
N ILE A 395 0.58 26.46 6.14
CA ILE A 395 1.09 27.85 6.16
C ILE A 395 1.05 28.45 4.76
N GLU A 396 1.54 27.71 3.73
CA GLU A 396 1.65 28.21 2.36
C GLU A 396 1.39 27.08 1.34
#